data_31449367255157c195f9837665a5e481
#
_entry.id   31449367255157c195f9837665a5e481
#
_cell.length_a   1.000
_cell.length_b   1.000
_cell.length_c   1.000
_cell.angle_alpha   90.00
_cell.angle_beta   90.00
_cell.angle_gamma   90.00
#
_symmetry.space_group_name_H-M   'P 1'
#
loop_
_entity.id
_entity.type
_entity.pdbx_description
1 polymer ?
#
loop_
_entity_poly.entity_id
_entity_poly.type
_entity_poly.pdbx_seq_one_letter_code
_entity_poly.pdbx_strand_id
1 'polypeptide(L)'
;NTFPDDLVRYIGAASIKSSNSYEYGWSLLAYFARANYSYKDKYLLSASFRREGSSRFGEFNKFGDFPAASIGWRVSEESFMKDLTFINDMKLRASWGVTGNNNIGNYPSLAFVGINNYILNNSFAPGKVISSFANSSLKWEKSDQLDLGLDLATFNNKLTFTFEYYRKLTNDMLLPVSIPAVSGFTTSFDNIGQVENKGIELKENVLIKKVESGLLISFPAEFDPSKISGNISFQRLSNDKIDFQIPIQLESSM
;
A
#
# COMPACT_ATOMS: atom_id res chain seq x y z
N ASN A 1 35.83 -15.79 -5.35
CA ASN A 1 36.57 -16.72 -6.21
C ASN A 1 37.09 -15.96 -7.43
N THR A 2 38.39 -15.99 -7.64
CA THR A 2 39.02 -15.39 -8.83
C THR A 2 39.36 -16.54 -9.78
N PHE A 3 38.82 -16.49 -11.00
CA PHE A 3 39.05 -17.47 -12.05
C PHE A 3 40.20 -16.98 -12.95
N PRO A 4 41.00 -17.91 -13.55
CA PRO A 4 42.12 -17.53 -14.40
C PRO A 4 41.67 -16.82 -15.68
N ASP A 5 40.50 -17.16 -16.21
CA ASP A 5 39.85 -16.50 -17.36
C ASP A 5 38.32 -16.78 -17.36
N ASP A 6 37.59 -16.18 -18.29
CA ASP A 6 36.15 -16.35 -18.46
C ASP A 6 35.73 -17.72 -19.03
N LEU A 7 36.67 -18.50 -19.55
CA LEU A 7 36.41 -19.80 -20.16
C LEU A 7 36.45 -20.92 -19.12
N VAL A 8 37.20 -20.72 -18.03
CA VAL A 8 37.39 -21.72 -16.98
C VAL A 8 36.66 -21.31 -15.69
N ARG A 9 35.43 -21.76 -15.59
CA ARG A 9 34.51 -21.40 -14.49
C ARG A 9 34.32 -22.47 -13.40
N TYR A 10 35.27 -23.43 -13.33
CA TYR A 10 35.23 -24.47 -12.29
C TYR A 10 35.84 -23.95 -10.98
N ILE A 11 35.14 -24.15 -9.85
CA ILE A 11 35.63 -23.73 -8.52
C ILE A 11 37.03 -24.31 -8.24
N GLY A 12 37.33 -25.50 -8.74
CA GLY A 12 38.66 -26.13 -8.61
C GLY A 12 39.79 -25.33 -9.27
N ALA A 13 39.53 -24.50 -10.27
CA ALA A 13 40.50 -23.70 -11.01
C ALA A 13 40.64 -22.25 -10.40
N ALA A 14 39.81 -21.84 -9.48
CA ALA A 14 39.93 -20.53 -8.85
C ALA A 14 41.17 -20.44 -7.95
N SER A 15 41.91 -19.31 -8.04
CA SER A 15 43.08 -19.03 -7.23
C SER A 15 42.75 -18.85 -5.74
N ILE A 16 41.56 -18.28 -5.46
CA ILE A 16 41.03 -18.13 -4.10
C ILE A 16 39.73 -18.95 -4.02
N LYS A 17 39.70 -19.93 -3.12
CA LYS A 17 38.55 -20.81 -2.91
C LYS A 17 37.83 -20.44 -1.63
N SER A 18 36.76 -19.64 -1.76
CA SER A 18 35.78 -19.44 -0.69
C SER A 18 34.39 -19.58 -1.28
N SER A 19 33.54 -20.33 -0.65
CA SER A 19 32.14 -20.45 -1.05
C SER A 19 31.25 -20.40 0.20
N ASN A 20 30.20 -19.59 0.14
CA ASN A 20 29.14 -19.57 1.12
C ASN A 20 27.84 -19.91 0.43
N SER A 21 27.04 -20.72 1.08
CA SER A 21 25.69 -21.05 0.62
C SER A 21 24.72 -20.72 1.73
N TYR A 22 23.61 -20.07 1.35
CA TYR A 22 22.56 -19.71 2.28
C TYR A 22 21.25 -20.24 1.74
N GLU A 23 20.45 -20.78 2.62
CA GLU A 23 19.06 -21.13 2.36
C GLU A 23 18.19 -20.36 3.32
N TYR A 24 17.16 -19.70 2.79
CA TYR A 24 16.17 -19.04 3.62
C TYR A 24 14.78 -19.24 3.00
N GLY A 25 13.81 -19.38 3.87
CA GLY A 25 12.42 -19.58 3.49
C GLY A 25 11.48 -18.82 4.42
N TRP A 26 10.31 -18.56 3.96
CA TRP A 26 9.21 -18.04 4.75
C TRP A 26 7.90 -18.66 4.27
N SER A 27 6.91 -18.67 5.12
CA SER A 27 5.60 -19.19 4.80
C SER A 27 4.50 -18.21 5.26
N LEU A 28 3.42 -18.20 4.49
CA LEU A 28 2.21 -17.42 4.76
C LEU A 28 1.02 -18.35 4.70
N LEU A 29 0.14 -18.24 5.69
CA LEU A 29 -1.14 -18.94 5.72
C LEU A 29 -2.24 -17.91 5.89
N ALA A 30 -3.25 -17.91 5.01
CA ALA A 30 -4.35 -16.97 5.08
C ALA A 30 -5.71 -17.68 5.00
N TYR A 31 -6.62 -17.27 5.88
CA TYR A 31 -8.05 -17.57 5.80
C TYR A 31 -8.79 -16.31 5.38
N PHE A 32 -9.69 -16.43 4.43
CA PHE A 32 -10.42 -15.30 3.88
C PHE A 32 -11.90 -15.63 3.73
N ALA A 33 -12.74 -14.68 4.12
CA ALA A 33 -14.18 -14.70 3.87
C ALA A 33 -14.64 -13.33 3.39
N ARG A 34 -15.58 -13.31 2.44
CA ARG A 34 -16.18 -12.09 1.93
C ARG A 34 -17.66 -12.30 1.64
N ALA A 35 -18.46 -11.31 2.00
CA ALA A 35 -19.87 -11.23 1.68
C ALA A 35 -20.17 -9.90 0.99
N ASN A 36 -20.96 -9.96 -0.09
CA ASN A 36 -21.47 -8.78 -0.78
C ASN A 36 -22.99 -8.90 -0.84
N TYR A 37 -23.67 -7.81 -0.56
CA TYR A 37 -25.12 -7.75 -0.61
C TYR A 37 -25.55 -6.49 -1.35
N SER A 38 -26.50 -6.65 -2.27
CA SER A 38 -27.13 -5.54 -2.99
C SER A 38 -28.63 -5.64 -2.82
N TYR A 39 -29.24 -4.54 -2.41
CA TYR A 39 -30.69 -4.45 -2.30
C TYR A 39 -31.22 -3.41 -3.28
N LYS A 40 -32.04 -3.89 -4.25
CA LYS A 40 -32.66 -3.09 -5.31
C LYS A 40 -31.66 -2.24 -6.11
N ASP A 41 -30.40 -2.66 -6.19
CA ASP A 41 -29.30 -1.91 -6.79
C ASP A 41 -29.06 -0.49 -6.22
N LYS A 42 -29.71 -0.18 -5.10
CA LYS A 42 -29.60 1.09 -4.38
C LYS A 42 -28.64 1.04 -3.22
N TYR A 43 -28.74 -0.01 -2.41
CA TYR A 43 -27.95 -0.18 -1.21
C TYR A 43 -26.96 -1.32 -1.42
N LEU A 44 -25.69 -0.98 -1.38
CA LEU A 44 -24.59 -1.90 -1.62
C LEU A 44 -23.81 -2.06 -0.31
N LEU A 45 -23.67 -3.30 0.13
CA LEU A 45 -22.92 -3.64 1.34
C LEU A 45 -21.84 -4.66 0.99
N SER A 46 -20.65 -4.47 1.53
CA SER A 46 -19.59 -5.46 1.44
C SER A 46 -18.93 -5.60 2.81
N ALA A 47 -18.65 -6.82 3.20
CA ALA A 47 -17.85 -7.12 4.40
C ALA A 47 -16.85 -8.21 4.06
N SER A 48 -15.64 -8.08 4.56
CA SER A 48 -14.62 -9.11 4.43
C SER A 48 -13.81 -9.25 5.70
N PHE A 49 -13.32 -10.44 5.94
CA PHE A 49 -12.44 -10.76 7.04
C PHE A 49 -11.31 -11.63 6.53
N ARG A 50 -10.08 -11.23 6.82
CA ARG A 50 -8.88 -12.00 6.52
C ARG A 50 -8.08 -12.20 7.79
N ARG A 51 -7.77 -13.45 8.09
CA ARG A 51 -6.82 -13.85 9.12
C ARG A 51 -5.59 -14.42 8.44
N GLU A 52 -4.43 -13.83 8.70
CA GLU A 52 -3.19 -14.18 8.03
C GLU A 52 -2.07 -14.42 9.03
N GLY A 53 -1.34 -15.52 8.87
CA GLY A 53 -0.20 -15.89 9.67
C GLY A 53 1.07 -15.90 8.85
N SER A 54 2.14 -15.29 9.39
CA SER A 54 3.47 -15.22 8.77
C SER A 54 4.51 -15.89 9.68
N SER A 55 5.37 -16.72 9.09
CA SER A 55 6.51 -17.31 9.80
C SER A 55 7.61 -16.33 10.16
N ARG A 56 7.53 -15.08 9.68
CA ARG A 56 8.48 -14.01 9.99
C ARG A 56 8.35 -13.49 11.42
N PHE A 57 7.16 -13.65 12.02
CA PHE A 57 6.87 -13.21 13.39
C PHE A 57 7.07 -14.32 14.41
N GLY A 58 7.25 -13.91 15.67
CA GLY A 58 7.36 -14.81 16.81
C GLY A 58 6.11 -15.66 17.05
N GLU A 59 6.22 -16.69 17.86
CA GLU A 59 5.19 -17.72 18.04
C GLU A 59 3.81 -17.13 18.41
N PHE A 60 3.79 -16.13 19.28
CA PHE A 60 2.54 -15.55 19.81
C PHE A 60 1.92 -14.48 18.89
N ASN A 61 2.67 -13.95 17.91
CA ASN A 61 2.24 -12.82 17.07
C ASN A 61 2.18 -13.17 15.59
N LYS A 62 2.21 -14.45 15.23
CA LYS A 62 2.19 -14.91 13.83
C LYS A 62 0.96 -14.44 13.07
N PHE A 63 -0.21 -14.41 13.73
CA PHE A 63 -1.48 -14.14 13.10
C PHE A 63 -1.91 -12.69 13.30
N GLY A 64 -2.36 -12.06 12.19
CA GLY A 64 -3.04 -10.78 12.17
C GLY A 64 -4.46 -10.93 11.62
N ASP A 65 -5.38 -10.14 12.16
CA ASP A 65 -6.77 -10.06 11.72
C ASP A 65 -7.01 -8.74 11.01
N PHE A 66 -7.60 -8.83 9.80
CA PHE A 66 -7.79 -7.73 8.86
C PHE A 66 -9.24 -7.68 8.39
N PRO A 67 -10.14 -7.08 9.18
CA PRO A 67 -11.51 -6.83 8.78
C PRO A 67 -11.60 -5.67 7.80
N ALA A 68 -12.62 -5.69 6.92
CA ALA A 68 -12.99 -4.54 6.12
C ALA A 68 -14.49 -4.56 5.85
N ALA A 69 -15.08 -3.37 5.75
CA ALA A 69 -16.49 -3.18 5.43
C ALA A 69 -16.67 -1.95 4.53
N SER A 70 -17.66 -1.99 3.65
CA SER A 70 -18.06 -0.85 2.86
C SER A 70 -19.56 -0.78 2.66
N ILE A 71 -20.05 0.45 2.52
CA ILE A 71 -21.44 0.75 2.20
C ILE A 71 -21.46 1.71 1.01
N GLY A 72 -22.35 1.45 0.07
CA GLY A 72 -22.65 2.34 -1.05
C GLY A 72 -24.14 2.58 -1.13
N TRP A 73 -24.54 3.84 -1.34
CA TRP A 73 -25.92 4.24 -1.55
C TRP A 73 -26.02 4.97 -2.88
N ARG A 74 -26.74 4.39 -3.83
CA ARG A 74 -27.07 5.05 -5.10
C ARG A 74 -28.30 5.93 -4.89
N VAL A 75 -28.02 7.18 -4.54
CA VAL A 75 -29.04 8.18 -4.22
C VAL A 75 -29.91 8.47 -5.46
N SER A 76 -29.32 8.45 -6.65
CA SER A 76 -29.99 8.66 -7.92
C SER A 76 -31.15 7.69 -8.18
N GLU A 77 -31.10 6.49 -7.58
CA GLU A 77 -32.17 5.50 -7.73
C GLU A 77 -33.36 5.73 -6.79
N GLU A 78 -33.28 6.71 -5.90
CA GLU A 78 -34.37 7.03 -4.99
C GLU A 78 -35.51 7.76 -5.68
N SER A 79 -36.74 7.58 -5.17
CA SER A 79 -37.92 8.15 -5.76
C SER A 79 -37.92 9.69 -5.80
N PHE A 80 -37.34 10.31 -4.77
CA PHE A 80 -37.22 11.77 -4.66
C PHE A 80 -36.20 12.39 -5.62
N MET A 81 -35.31 11.58 -6.21
CA MET A 81 -34.30 12.03 -7.18
C MET A 81 -34.79 11.98 -8.62
N LYS A 82 -35.87 11.28 -8.92
CA LYS A 82 -36.37 11.04 -10.28
C LYS A 82 -36.76 12.32 -11.03
N ASP A 83 -37.16 13.36 -10.30
CA ASP A 83 -37.52 14.65 -10.86
C ASP A 83 -36.33 15.50 -11.27
N LEU A 84 -35.11 15.11 -10.79
CA LEU A 84 -33.86 15.81 -11.09
C LEU A 84 -33.19 15.20 -12.33
N THR A 85 -33.78 15.43 -13.49
CA THR A 85 -33.36 14.83 -14.78
C THR A 85 -31.92 15.15 -15.22
N PHE A 86 -31.32 16.20 -14.65
CA PHE A 86 -29.93 16.58 -14.95
C PHE A 86 -28.90 15.70 -14.22
N ILE A 87 -29.30 14.98 -13.15
CA ILE A 87 -28.45 14.03 -12.44
C ILE A 87 -28.68 12.63 -13.02
N ASN A 88 -27.64 12.04 -13.60
CA ASN A 88 -27.71 10.72 -14.21
C ASN A 88 -27.35 9.62 -13.21
N ASP A 89 -26.33 9.85 -12.39
CA ASP A 89 -25.95 8.95 -11.30
C ASP A 89 -25.39 9.76 -10.13
N MET A 90 -25.77 9.39 -8.93
CA MET A 90 -25.27 9.96 -7.69
C MET A 90 -25.11 8.83 -6.68
N LYS A 91 -23.88 8.60 -6.24
CA LYS A 91 -23.54 7.53 -5.30
C LYS A 91 -22.71 8.06 -4.15
N LEU A 92 -23.17 7.82 -2.95
CA LEU A 92 -22.40 7.98 -1.73
C LEU A 92 -21.75 6.66 -1.36
N ARG A 93 -20.50 6.71 -0.92
CA ARG A 93 -19.77 5.53 -0.48
C ARG A 93 -18.97 5.82 0.77
N ALA A 94 -18.92 4.83 1.66
CA ALA A 94 -18.03 4.82 2.80
C ALA A 94 -17.38 3.45 2.90
N SER A 95 -16.10 3.41 3.18
CA SER A 95 -15.38 2.17 3.42
C SER A 95 -14.41 2.34 4.59
N TRP A 96 -14.27 1.25 5.33
CA TRP A 96 -13.28 1.14 6.38
C TRP A 96 -12.64 -0.24 6.29
N GLY A 97 -11.33 -0.29 6.54
CA GLY A 97 -10.62 -1.56 6.55
C GLY A 97 -9.26 -1.48 7.22
N VAL A 98 -8.84 -2.64 7.72
CA VAL A 98 -7.52 -2.84 8.29
C VAL A 98 -6.69 -3.67 7.31
N THR A 99 -5.46 -3.22 7.04
CA THR A 99 -4.47 -3.96 6.26
C THR A 99 -3.22 -4.22 7.09
N GLY A 100 -2.56 -5.35 6.81
CA GLY A 100 -1.32 -5.74 7.50
C GLY A 100 -0.11 -5.67 6.59
N ASN A 101 1.03 -5.34 7.18
CA ASN A 101 2.32 -5.41 6.52
C ASN A 101 3.25 -6.33 7.34
N ASN A 102 3.89 -7.30 6.66
CA ASN A 102 4.89 -8.20 7.22
C ASN A 102 6.24 -8.08 6.50
N ASN A 103 6.50 -6.93 5.88
CA ASN A 103 7.73 -6.71 5.11
C ASN A 103 8.92 -6.45 6.02
N ILE A 104 9.33 -7.49 6.72
CA ILE A 104 10.58 -7.57 7.50
C ILE A 104 11.41 -8.71 6.94
N GLY A 105 12.71 -8.72 7.20
CA GLY A 105 13.57 -9.83 6.83
C GLY A 105 13.05 -11.18 7.35
N ASN A 106 13.62 -12.27 6.86
CA ASN A 106 13.30 -13.58 7.39
C ASN A 106 13.99 -13.77 8.75
N TYR A 107 13.24 -14.31 9.71
CA TYR A 107 13.73 -14.69 11.05
C TYR A 107 14.14 -13.54 12.02
N PRO A 108 13.64 -12.30 11.94
CA PRO A 108 14.03 -11.26 12.89
C PRO A 108 13.57 -11.53 14.33
N SER A 109 12.62 -12.46 14.49
CA SER A 109 12.16 -12.95 15.80
C SER A 109 13.08 -13.98 16.43
N LEU A 110 14.12 -14.46 15.71
CA LEU A 110 15.03 -15.51 16.17
C LEU A 110 16.44 -14.97 16.36
N ALA A 111 17.14 -15.52 17.36
CA ALA A 111 18.57 -15.32 17.52
C ALA A 111 19.33 -16.32 16.65
N PHE A 112 20.27 -15.83 15.86
CA PHE A 112 21.19 -16.69 15.12
C PHE A 112 22.50 -16.88 15.87
N VAL A 113 23.11 -18.02 15.65
CA VAL A 113 24.45 -18.35 16.16
C VAL A 113 25.40 -18.31 14.97
N GLY A 114 26.39 -17.46 15.06
CA GLY A 114 27.50 -17.37 14.10
C GLY A 114 28.75 -18.07 14.62
N ILE A 115 29.67 -18.34 13.71
CA ILE A 115 31.01 -18.84 14.04
C ILE A 115 31.92 -17.62 14.21
N ASN A 116 32.59 -17.55 15.35
CA ASN A 116 33.61 -16.53 15.60
C ASN A 116 34.83 -17.25 16.20
N ASN A 117 35.92 -17.23 15.46
CA ASN A 117 37.15 -17.88 15.89
C ASN A 117 37.81 -17.09 17.01
N TYR A 118 38.32 -17.79 17.98
CA TYR A 118 39.17 -17.23 19.06
C TYR A 118 40.50 -17.95 19.12
N ILE A 119 41.46 -17.35 19.79
CA ILE A 119 42.82 -17.94 19.95
C ILE A 119 42.87 -18.72 21.25
N LEU A 120 43.16 -20.03 21.15
CA LEU A 120 43.37 -20.92 22.27
C LEU A 120 44.71 -21.63 22.05
N ASN A 121 45.61 -21.55 23.03
CA ASN A 121 46.96 -22.16 22.94
C ASN A 121 47.71 -21.80 21.65
N ASN A 122 47.68 -20.52 21.28
CA ASN A 122 48.31 -19.96 20.06
C ASN A 122 47.77 -20.51 18.73
N SER A 123 46.61 -21.14 18.73
CA SER A 123 45.92 -21.71 17.57
C SER A 123 44.49 -21.18 17.47
N PHE A 124 43.98 -21.04 16.23
CA PHE A 124 42.57 -20.70 16.02
C PHE A 124 41.65 -21.84 16.46
N ALA A 125 40.75 -21.54 17.37
CA ALA A 125 39.70 -22.46 17.81
C ALA A 125 38.33 -21.92 17.34
N PRO A 126 37.44 -22.74 16.75
CA PRO A 126 36.10 -22.32 16.35
C PRO A 126 35.24 -22.08 17.59
N GLY A 127 34.73 -20.87 17.69
CA GLY A 127 33.78 -20.47 18.74
C GLY A 127 32.39 -20.21 18.14
N LYS A 128 31.40 -20.22 18.99
CA LYS A 128 30.02 -19.87 18.64
C LYS A 128 29.62 -18.59 19.38
N VAL A 129 29.01 -17.67 18.68
CA VAL A 129 28.52 -16.38 19.23
C VAL A 129 27.13 -16.12 18.72
N ILE A 130 26.28 -15.48 19.54
CA ILE A 130 25.02 -14.97 19.06
C ILE A 130 25.31 -13.87 18.05
N SER A 131 24.80 -14.00 16.82
CA SER A 131 25.09 -13.09 15.69
C SER A 131 23.92 -12.15 15.35
N SER A 132 22.74 -12.36 15.94
CA SER A 132 21.59 -11.46 15.77
C SER A 132 20.81 -11.30 17.08
N PHE A 133 20.26 -10.11 17.28
CA PHE A 133 19.35 -9.84 18.39
C PHE A 133 17.94 -10.33 18.01
N ALA A 134 17.37 -11.22 18.83
CA ALA A 134 16.02 -11.73 18.63
C ALA A 134 14.99 -10.78 19.22
N ASN A 135 13.92 -10.48 18.50
CA ASN A 135 12.74 -9.84 19.04
C ASN A 135 11.51 -10.73 18.82
N SER A 136 11.19 -11.57 19.80
CA SER A 136 10.03 -12.47 19.75
C SER A 136 8.67 -11.75 19.87
N SER A 137 8.66 -10.45 20.25
CA SER A 137 7.46 -9.64 20.39
C SER A 137 7.00 -8.99 19.07
N LEU A 138 7.80 -9.10 18.00
CA LEU A 138 7.46 -8.56 16.70
C LEU A 138 6.09 -9.05 16.23
N LYS A 139 5.28 -8.10 15.76
CA LYS A 139 3.92 -8.31 15.28
C LYS A 139 3.68 -7.58 13.96
N TRP A 140 2.52 -7.80 13.38
CA TRP A 140 2.08 -7.13 12.16
C TRP A 140 2.00 -5.61 12.35
N GLU A 141 2.59 -4.87 11.41
CA GLU A 141 2.28 -3.46 11.22
C GLU A 141 0.86 -3.37 10.65
N LYS A 142 0.02 -2.50 11.22
CA LYS A 142 -1.38 -2.36 10.84
C LYS A 142 -1.69 -0.97 10.33
N SER A 143 -2.40 -0.89 9.20
CA SER A 143 -2.95 0.34 8.68
C SER A 143 -4.47 0.27 8.74
N ASP A 144 -5.08 1.19 9.49
CA ASP A 144 -6.49 1.50 9.51
C ASP A 144 -6.79 2.57 8.46
N GLN A 145 -7.72 2.31 7.54
CA GLN A 145 -8.10 3.26 6.51
C GLN A 145 -9.60 3.46 6.49
N LEU A 146 -10.02 4.72 6.49
CA LEU A 146 -11.39 5.18 6.28
C LEU A 146 -11.43 6.02 5.01
N ASP A 147 -12.35 5.68 4.10
CA ASP A 147 -12.61 6.44 2.88
C ASP A 147 -14.09 6.81 2.81
N LEU A 148 -14.36 8.08 2.49
CA LEU A 148 -15.69 8.61 2.24
C LEU A 148 -15.70 9.20 0.82
N GLY A 149 -16.65 8.81 0.00
CA GLY A 149 -16.69 9.23 -1.39
C GLY A 149 -18.09 9.63 -1.86
N LEU A 150 -18.11 10.59 -2.80
CA LEU A 150 -19.27 10.98 -3.57
C LEU A 150 -18.90 10.88 -5.05
N ASP A 151 -19.64 10.06 -5.79
CA ASP A 151 -19.57 9.97 -7.25
C ASP A 151 -20.83 10.62 -7.83
N LEU A 152 -20.66 11.57 -8.76
CA LEU A 152 -21.74 12.29 -9.40
C LEU A 152 -21.54 12.28 -10.90
N ALA A 153 -22.58 11.93 -11.65
CA ALA A 153 -22.64 12.03 -13.10
C ALA A 153 -23.84 12.88 -13.51
N THR A 154 -23.61 13.86 -14.38
CA THR A 154 -24.62 14.83 -14.80
C THR A 154 -24.62 15.04 -16.31
N PHE A 155 -25.67 15.67 -16.85
CA PHE A 155 -25.80 16.08 -18.27
C PHE A 155 -25.59 14.89 -19.23
N ASN A 156 -26.32 13.78 -19.01
CA ASN A 156 -26.18 12.55 -19.80
C ASN A 156 -24.74 11.97 -19.74
N ASN A 157 -24.17 11.94 -18.54
CA ASN A 157 -22.80 11.47 -18.26
C ASN A 157 -21.70 12.27 -18.99
N LYS A 158 -21.98 13.50 -19.41
CA LYS A 158 -20.97 14.36 -20.03
C LYS A 158 -20.03 14.98 -19.01
N LEU A 159 -20.49 15.15 -17.78
CA LEU A 159 -19.71 15.64 -16.65
C LEU A 159 -19.79 14.60 -15.55
N THR A 160 -18.63 14.12 -15.12
CA THR A 160 -18.52 13.26 -13.93
C THR A 160 -17.60 13.92 -12.92
N PHE A 161 -17.99 13.81 -11.67
CA PHE A 161 -17.29 14.40 -10.54
C PHE A 161 -17.15 13.35 -9.47
N THR A 162 -15.94 13.19 -8.93
CA THR A 162 -15.67 12.32 -7.79
C THR A 162 -14.99 13.15 -6.70
N PHE A 163 -15.59 13.13 -5.54
CA PHE A 163 -15.01 13.68 -4.31
C PHE A 163 -14.67 12.53 -3.39
N GLU A 164 -13.47 12.55 -2.81
CA GLU A 164 -13.01 11.54 -1.88
C GLU A 164 -12.27 12.17 -0.71
N TYR A 165 -12.66 11.78 0.50
CA TYR A 165 -11.91 12.05 1.73
C TYR A 165 -11.34 10.74 2.22
N TYR A 166 -10.04 10.71 2.53
CA TYR A 166 -9.39 9.54 3.11
C TYR A 166 -8.63 9.89 4.39
N ARG A 167 -8.59 8.91 5.28
CA ARG A 167 -7.76 8.93 6.48
C ARG A 167 -7.15 7.55 6.68
N LYS A 168 -5.84 7.45 6.63
CA LYS A 168 -5.07 6.23 6.84
C LYS A 168 -4.15 6.42 8.04
N LEU A 169 -4.30 5.54 9.04
CA LEU A 169 -3.48 5.50 10.25
C LEU A 169 -2.69 4.20 10.28
N THR A 170 -1.37 4.31 10.16
CA THR A 170 -0.45 3.16 10.27
C THR A 170 0.13 3.13 11.67
N ASN A 171 -0.07 2.03 12.37
CA ASN A 171 0.39 1.78 13.73
C ASN A 171 1.39 0.63 13.75
N ASP A 172 2.16 0.56 14.83
CA ASP A 172 3.11 -0.53 15.06
C ASP A 172 4.08 -0.72 13.88
N MET A 173 4.62 0.38 13.35
CA MET A 173 5.52 0.35 12.20
C MET A 173 6.75 -0.51 12.51
N LEU A 174 7.11 -1.36 11.55
CA LEU A 174 8.26 -2.27 11.66
C LEU A 174 9.54 -1.52 11.28
N LEU A 175 10.21 -0.95 12.27
CA LEU A 175 11.39 -0.11 12.08
C LEU A 175 12.63 -0.69 12.76
N PRO A 176 13.83 -0.50 12.15
CA PRO A 176 15.09 -0.74 12.83
C PRO A 176 15.32 0.31 13.91
N VAL A 177 15.54 -0.11 15.13
CA VAL A 177 15.86 0.74 16.28
C VAL A 177 17.30 0.55 16.72
N SER A 178 17.94 1.63 17.12
CA SER A 178 19.27 1.56 17.71
C SER A 178 19.20 1.05 19.14
N ILE A 179 20.02 0.07 19.47
CA ILE A 179 20.16 -0.47 20.82
C ILE A 179 21.57 -0.23 21.36
N PRO A 180 21.74 -0.14 22.70
CA PRO A 180 23.07 0.11 23.27
C PRO A 180 24.07 -0.98 22.90
N ALA A 181 25.23 -0.59 22.38
CA ALA A 181 26.28 -1.50 21.91
C ALA A 181 26.83 -2.44 23.00
N VAL A 182 26.60 -2.12 24.27
CA VAL A 182 26.94 -3.01 25.41
C VAL A 182 26.20 -4.37 25.33
N SER A 183 25.08 -4.43 24.59
CA SER A 183 24.36 -5.68 24.31
C SER A 183 25.08 -6.59 23.30
N GLY A 184 26.13 -6.10 22.64
CA GLY A 184 26.82 -6.77 21.53
C GLY A 184 26.19 -6.50 20.16
N PHE A 185 25.11 -5.71 20.10
CA PHE A 185 24.37 -5.37 18.88
C PHE A 185 24.13 -3.87 18.83
N THR A 186 23.96 -3.33 17.62
CA THR A 186 23.70 -1.90 17.41
C THR A 186 22.28 -1.60 16.96
N THR A 187 21.60 -2.60 16.40
CA THR A 187 20.25 -2.44 15.87
C THR A 187 19.38 -3.67 16.16
N SER A 188 18.10 -3.45 16.34
CA SER A 188 17.06 -4.48 16.41
C SER A 188 15.82 -3.98 15.66
N PHE A 189 14.96 -4.88 15.19
CA PHE A 189 13.64 -4.50 14.70
C PHE A 189 12.65 -4.44 15.86
N ASP A 190 11.79 -3.42 15.84
CA ASP A 190 10.71 -3.30 16.80
C ASP A 190 9.48 -2.67 16.14
N ASN A 191 8.31 -2.88 16.75
CA ASN A 191 7.06 -2.25 16.36
C ASN A 191 6.93 -0.91 17.08
N ILE A 192 7.37 0.16 16.44
CA ILE A 192 7.36 1.51 17.00
C ILE A 192 6.86 2.52 15.98
N GLY A 193 6.26 3.57 16.48
CA GLY A 193 5.84 4.68 15.66
C GLY A 193 4.44 4.53 15.07
N GLN A 194 3.94 5.66 14.63
CA GLN A 194 2.62 5.83 14.06
C GLN A 194 2.70 6.92 13.00
N VAL A 195 2.03 6.70 11.87
CA VAL A 195 1.92 7.69 10.79
C VAL A 195 0.46 7.85 10.40
N GLU A 196 -0.02 9.08 10.37
CA GLU A 196 -1.34 9.43 9.86
C GLU A 196 -1.20 10.14 8.51
N ASN A 197 -1.94 9.64 7.51
CA ASN A 197 -2.13 10.28 6.21
C ASN A 197 -3.61 10.56 6.04
N LYS A 198 -3.97 11.79 5.73
CA LYS A 198 -5.34 12.19 5.44
C LYS A 198 -5.35 13.24 4.35
N GLY A 199 -6.40 13.23 3.55
CA GLY A 199 -6.52 14.18 2.46
C GLY A 199 -7.88 14.17 1.81
N ILE A 200 -8.01 15.06 0.84
CA ILE A 200 -9.18 15.21 -0.02
C ILE A 200 -8.70 15.06 -1.46
N GLU A 201 -9.39 14.26 -2.24
CA GLU A 201 -9.16 14.11 -3.68
C GLU A 201 -10.40 14.54 -4.44
N LEU A 202 -10.18 15.31 -5.50
CA LEU A 202 -11.21 15.76 -6.44
C LEU A 202 -10.81 15.28 -7.82
N LYS A 203 -11.73 14.59 -8.51
CA LYS A 203 -11.57 14.20 -9.91
C LYS A 203 -12.76 14.72 -10.71
N GLU A 204 -12.47 15.37 -11.80
CA GLU A 204 -13.47 15.86 -12.75
C GLU A 204 -13.14 15.33 -14.13
N ASN A 205 -14.13 14.74 -14.81
CA ASN A 205 -14.00 14.36 -16.21
C ASN A 205 -15.11 15.06 -17.00
N VAL A 206 -14.71 15.76 -18.05
CA VAL A 206 -15.63 16.46 -18.98
C VAL A 206 -15.55 15.79 -20.34
N LEU A 207 -16.67 15.26 -20.82
CA LEU A 207 -16.77 14.68 -22.15
C LEU A 207 -17.08 15.77 -23.17
N ILE A 208 -16.07 16.23 -23.89
CA ILE A 208 -16.22 17.29 -24.91
C ILE A 208 -16.43 16.63 -26.27
N LYS A 209 -17.54 16.93 -26.92
CA LYS A 209 -17.80 16.52 -28.29
C LYS A 209 -17.04 17.46 -29.24
N LYS A 210 -16.24 16.91 -30.17
CA LYS A 210 -15.55 17.71 -31.18
C LYS A 210 -16.53 18.53 -31.99
N VAL A 211 -16.33 19.82 -32.00
CA VAL A 211 -17.02 20.74 -32.95
C VAL A 211 -16.08 20.94 -34.13
N GLU A 212 -16.59 20.93 -35.34
CA GLU A 212 -15.80 20.94 -36.59
C GLU A 212 -14.86 22.14 -36.76
N SER A 213 -14.92 23.16 -35.91
CA SER A 213 -14.16 24.41 -36.04
C SER A 213 -13.24 24.75 -34.84
N GLY A 214 -12.94 23.82 -33.92
CA GLY A 214 -12.00 24.06 -32.82
C GLY A 214 -12.50 23.57 -31.48
N LEU A 215 -11.55 23.42 -30.53
CA LEU A 215 -11.81 23.03 -29.15
C LEU A 215 -12.09 24.31 -28.33
N LEU A 216 -13.33 24.53 -27.90
CA LEU A 216 -13.66 25.60 -26.97
C LEU A 216 -13.82 24.99 -25.56
N ILE A 217 -12.85 25.25 -24.70
CA ILE A 217 -12.92 24.89 -23.27
C ILE A 217 -13.35 26.17 -22.54
N SER A 218 -14.59 26.22 -22.04
CA SER A 218 -15.01 27.30 -21.17
C SER A 218 -14.95 26.83 -19.72
N PHE A 219 -14.12 27.48 -18.93
CA PHE A 219 -14.09 27.30 -17.47
C PHE A 219 -15.08 28.28 -16.82
N PRO A 220 -15.63 27.94 -15.63
CA PRO A 220 -16.38 28.90 -14.85
C PRO A 220 -15.56 30.16 -14.56
N ALA A 221 -16.22 31.34 -14.48
CA ALA A 221 -15.54 32.62 -14.30
C ALA A 221 -14.68 32.74 -13.00
N GLU A 222 -14.86 31.84 -12.06
CA GLU A 222 -14.12 31.80 -10.79
C GLU A 222 -12.92 30.83 -10.82
N PHE A 223 -12.66 30.22 -11.97
CA PHE A 223 -11.57 29.25 -12.10
C PHE A 223 -10.22 29.97 -12.31
N ASP A 224 -9.31 29.84 -11.37
CA ASP A 224 -7.94 30.37 -11.47
C ASP A 224 -6.95 29.25 -11.85
N PRO A 225 -6.50 29.21 -13.12
CA PRO A 225 -5.59 28.17 -13.58
C PRO A 225 -4.21 28.23 -12.93
N SER A 226 -3.83 29.33 -12.28
CA SER A 226 -2.54 29.47 -11.61
C SER A 226 -2.44 28.69 -10.30
N LYS A 227 -3.55 28.23 -9.76
CA LYS A 227 -3.64 27.44 -8.51
C LYS A 227 -3.60 25.93 -8.74
N ILE A 228 -3.46 25.48 -9.99
CA ILE A 228 -3.35 24.06 -10.32
C ILE A 228 -1.88 23.71 -10.53
N SER A 229 -1.31 22.95 -9.63
CA SER A 229 -0.02 22.29 -9.85
C SER A 229 -0.26 20.85 -10.31
N GLY A 230 -0.09 20.58 -11.60
CA GLY A 230 -0.22 19.25 -12.18
C GLY A 230 -0.16 19.27 -13.70
N ASN A 231 0.25 18.16 -14.30
CA ASN A 231 0.26 18.00 -15.74
C ASN A 231 -1.16 17.68 -16.25
N ILE A 232 -1.70 18.53 -17.10
CA ILE A 232 -2.94 18.26 -17.83
C ILE A 232 -2.60 17.24 -18.92
N SER A 233 -3.15 16.05 -18.85
CA SER A 233 -2.98 15.03 -19.88
C SER A 233 -4.20 14.90 -20.76
N PHE A 234 -3.98 14.86 -22.08
CA PHE A 234 -5.01 14.60 -23.07
C PHE A 234 -4.84 13.19 -23.61
N GLN A 235 -5.85 12.36 -23.49
CA GLN A 235 -5.85 11.04 -24.12
C GLN A 235 -6.92 11.00 -25.22
N ARG A 236 -6.49 10.77 -26.45
CA ARG A 236 -7.41 10.59 -27.58
C ARG A 236 -7.95 9.16 -27.57
N LEU A 237 -9.23 9.00 -27.34
CA LEU A 237 -9.92 7.73 -27.49
C LEU A 237 -10.28 7.47 -28.95
N SER A 238 -10.34 6.19 -29.38
CA SER A 238 -10.51 5.74 -30.74
C SER A 238 -11.81 6.14 -31.45
N ASN A 239 -12.70 6.86 -30.81
CA ASN A 239 -14.03 7.25 -31.33
C ASN A 239 -14.28 8.77 -31.25
N ASP A 240 -13.31 9.60 -31.59
CA ASP A 240 -13.42 11.07 -31.54
C ASP A 240 -13.83 11.67 -30.18
N LYS A 241 -13.57 10.94 -29.12
CA LYS A 241 -13.73 11.39 -27.73
C LYS A 241 -12.37 11.76 -27.17
N ILE A 242 -12.31 12.88 -26.48
CA ILE A 242 -11.13 13.31 -25.73
C ILE A 242 -11.45 13.15 -24.26
N ASP A 243 -10.66 12.35 -23.56
CA ASP A 243 -10.71 12.25 -22.10
C ASP A 243 -9.77 13.28 -21.49
N PHE A 244 -10.28 14.04 -20.55
CA PHE A 244 -9.59 15.17 -19.94
C PHE A 244 -9.51 14.93 -18.43
N GLN A 245 -8.30 14.78 -17.91
CA GLN A 245 -8.08 14.62 -16.48
C GLN A 245 -7.27 15.80 -15.94
N ILE A 246 -7.85 16.54 -15.00
CA ILE A 246 -7.16 17.58 -14.23
C ILE A 246 -6.95 17.02 -12.80
N PRO A 247 -5.76 16.59 -12.41
CA PRO A 247 -5.49 16.28 -11.02
C PRO A 247 -5.37 17.60 -10.24
N ILE A 248 -6.35 17.88 -9.38
CA ILE A 248 -6.28 19.01 -8.45
C ILE A 248 -5.66 18.50 -7.16
N GLN A 249 -4.44 18.92 -6.87
CA GLN A 249 -3.81 18.70 -5.58
C GLN A 249 -3.95 19.97 -4.74
N LEU A 250 -4.77 19.93 -3.69
CA LEU A 250 -4.86 21.02 -2.72
C LEU A 250 -3.73 20.83 -1.70
N GLU A 251 -2.71 21.69 -1.75
CA GLU A 251 -1.73 21.76 -0.67
C GLU A 251 -2.39 22.36 0.57
N SER A 252 -2.49 21.58 1.64
CA SER A 252 -2.80 22.12 2.95
C SER A 252 -1.54 22.76 3.52
N SER A 253 -1.48 24.08 3.59
CA SER A 253 -0.50 24.78 4.40
C SER A 253 -0.66 24.37 5.87
N MET A 254 0.41 23.82 6.46
CA MET A 254 0.56 23.67 7.91
C MET A 254 0.69 25.03 8.59
#